data_3f3735793e2ffa8caec94bf0fc1b8e9e
#
_entry.id   3f3735793e2ffa8caec94bf0fc1b8e9e
#
_cell.length_a   1.000
_cell.length_b   1.000
_cell.length_c   1.000
_cell.angle_alpha   90.00
_cell.angle_beta   90.00
_cell.angle_gamma   90.00
#
_symmetry.space_group_name_H-M   'P 1'
#
loop_
_entity.id
_entity.type
_entity.pdbx_description
1 polymer ?
#
loop_
_entity_poly.entity_id
_entity_poly.type
_entity_poly.pdbx_seq_one_letter_code
_entity_poly.pdbx_strand_id
1 'polypeptide(L)'
;EGDNLYLSSIVAIRPKTGEYVWHYQTTPGETWDYTATQHIMLADMEIGGQKKKVLMQAPKNGFFYVLDRTNGKLLSAKNFVPVNWASGIDMTTGRPIENPEARYYKTGKPFIGSPGATGAHSWHPMAFDPKSRTVFIPANLAAFPSIPEKGWKANRLGFNVGVDIAAAAMPADKAVRDAAMKATTGALIAWDPVTQKEKWRVSYKGPWNGGLLATGGDLVFQGTA
;
A
#
# COMPACT_ATOMS: atom_id res chain seq x y z
N GLU A 1 -9.75 4.09 -19.57
CA GLU A 1 -8.51 4.86 -19.71
C GLU A 1 -8.53 6.06 -18.77
N GLY A 2 -7.36 6.61 -18.46
CA GLY A 2 -7.20 7.71 -17.52
C GLY A 2 -7.00 7.26 -16.08
N ASP A 3 -7.16 8.19 -15.15
CA ASP A 3 -6.88 7.97 -13.72
C ASP A 3 -7.93 7.14 -13.00
N ASN A 4 -9.11 6.98 -13.58
CA ASN A 4 -10.25 6.26 -12.98
C ASN A 4 -10.58 6.76 -11.56
N LEU A 5 -10.77 8.08 -11.42
CA LEU A 5 -11.20 8.66 -10.15
C LEU A 5 -12.56 8.07 -9.73
N TYR A 6 -12.72 7.57 -8.52
CA TYR A 6 -11.81 7.70 -7.37
C TYR A 6 -11.26 6.32 -6.94
N LEU A 7 -10.79 5.48 -7.86
CA LEU A 7 -10.08 4.27 -7.48
C LEU A 7 -8.87 4.63 -6.63
N SER A 8 -8.53 3.76 -5.66
CA SER A 8 -7.33 3.89 -4.81
C SER A 8 -7.13 5.30 -4.27
N SER A 9 -8.21 5.91 -3.79
CA SER A 9 -8.21 7.31 -3.34
C SER A 9 -8.66 7.45 -1.89
N ILE A 10 -8.11 8.45 -1.23
CA ILE A 10 -8.60 9.00 0.02
C ILE A 10 -9.49 10.18 -0.35
N VAL A 11 -10.75 10.17 0.10
CA VAL A 11 -11.72 11.23 -0.20
C VAL A 11 -12.21 11.83 1.11
N ALA A 12 -12.12 13.15 1.22
CA ALA A 12 -12.68 13.91 2.33
C ALA A 12 -14.04 14.50 1.95
N ILE A 13 -15.01 14.28 2.81
CA ILE A 13 -16.38 14.79 2.66
C ILE A 13 -16.85 15.48 3.95
N ARG A 14 -17.78 16.39 3.84
CA ARG A 14 -18.47 16.96 5.00
C ARG A 14 -19.54 15.99 5.49
N PRO A 15 -19.45 15.45 6.72
CA PRO A 15 -20.35 14.38 7.15
C PRO A 15 -21.83 14.78 7.24
N LYS A 16 -22.13 16.06 7.45
CA LYS A 16 -23.52 16.56 7.54
C LYS A 16 -24.20 16.72 6.18
N THR A 17 -23.45 17.01 5.12
CA THR A 17 -24.00 17.38 3.80
C THR A 17 -23.61 16.40 2.70
N GLY A 18 -22.59 15.56 2.92
CA GLY A 18 -21.99 14.73 1.87
C GLY A 18 -21.14 15.53 0.88
N GLU A 19 -20.96 16.83 1.10
CA GLU A 19 -20.19 17.71 0.22
C GLU A 19 -18.73 17.26 0.13
N TYR A 20 -18.23 17.14 -1.11
CA TYR A 20 -16.83 16.88 -1.40
C TYR A 20 -15.93 18.03 -0.93
N VAL A 21 -14.78 17.71 -0.34
CA VAL A 21 -13.79 18.69 0.12
C VAL A 21 -12.48 18.57 -0.66
N TRP A 22 -11.86 17.40 -0.65
CA TRP A 22 -10.64 17.10 -1.39
C TRP A 22 -10.47 15.58 -1.58
N HIS A 23 -9.58 15.19 -2.47
CA HIS A 23 -9.11 13.82 -2.60
C HIS A 23 -7.60 13.75 -2.79
N TYR A 24 -7.04 12.60 -2.51
CA TYR A 24 -5.69 12.21 -2.89
C TYR A 24 -5.72 10.78 -3.44
N GLN A 25 -5.28 10.60 -4.69
CA GLN A 25 -5.25 9.30 -5.35
C GLN A 25 -3.86 8.69 -5.21
N THR A 26 -3.76 7.59 -4.46
CA THR A 26 -2.48 6.92 -4.19
C THR A 26 -1.95 6.12 -5.37
N THR A 27 -2.85 5.62 -6.24
CA THR A 27 -2.50 4.82 -7.41
C THR A 27 -3.42 5.18 -8.57
N PRO A 28 -3.08 6.22 -9.37
CA PRO A 28 -3.86 6.59 -10.56
C PRO A 28 -3.90 5.46 -11.59
N GLY A 29 -5.06 5.25 -12.23
CA GLY A 29 -5.25 4.20 -13.24
C GLY A 29 -4.88 2.80 -12.72
N GLU A 30 -5.26 2.51 -11.49
CA GLU A 30 -4.92 1.30 -10.75
C GLU A 30 -5.24 0.03 -11.57
N THR A 31 -4.35 -0.98 -11.52
CA THR A 31 -4.44 -2.23 -12.27
C THR A 31 -3.77 -3.44 -11.57
N TRP A 32 -3.24 -3.25 -10.36
CA TRP A 32 -2.50 -4.27 -9.59
C TRP A 32 -3.24 -4.74 -8.35
N ASP A 33 -4.50 -4.29 -8.16
CA ASP A 33 -5.31 -4.44 -6.94
C ASP A 33 -4.72 -3.66 -5.74
N TYR A 34 -4.12 -2.51 -5.99
CA TYR A 34 -3.60 -1.61 -4.95
C TYR A 34 -4.68 -0.69 -4.43
N THR A 35 -5.53 -1.19 -3.56
CA THR A 35 -6.56 -0.39 -2.90
C THR A 35 -5.97 0.60 -1.90
N ALA A 36 -6.71 1.67 -1.57
CA ALA A 36 -6.38 2.64 -0.52
C ALA A 36 -7.40 2.57 0.65
N THR A 37 -7.94 1.38 0.92
CA THR A 37 -8.94 1.13 1.96
C THR A 37 -8.33 0.79 3.33
N GLN A 38 -7.01 0.84 3.44
CA GLN A 38 -6.27 0.52 4.64
C GLN A 38 -6.50 1.58 5.73
N HIS A 39 -6.21 1.19 6.97
CA HIS A 39 -6.38 2.02 8.16
C HIS A 39 -5.79 3.42 7.96
N ILE A 40 -6.60 4.45 8.18
CA ILE A 40 -6.20 5.86 8.18
C ILE A 40 -5.99 6.31 9.62
N MET A 41 -4.83 6.92 9.89
CA MET A 41 -4.52 7.50 11.20
C MET A 41 -4.44 9.00 11.10
N LEU A 42 -5.07 9.69 12.06
CA LEU A 42 -5.07 11.14 12.15
C LEU A 42 -4.24 11.57 13.37
N ALA A 43 -3.37 12.54 13.19
CA ALA A 43 -2.56 13.08 14.27
C ALA A 43 -2.29 14.58 14.07
N ASP A 44 -1.88 15.24 15.15
CA ASP A 44 -1.28 16.56 15.09
C ASP A 44 0.22 16.37 15.37
N MET A 45 1.06 16.78 14.42
CA MET A 45 2.51 16.51 14.45
C MET A 45 3.29 17.76 14.07
N GLU A 46 4.51 17.84 14.54
CA GLU A 46 5.49 18.83 14.07
C GLU A 46 6.23 18.27 12.87
N ILE A 47 6.15 18.98 11.73
CA ILE A 47 6.85 18.65 10.49
C ILE A 47 7.52 19.93 9.99
N GLY A 48 8.86 19.90 9.83
CA GLY A 48 9.62 21.07 9.39
C GLY A 48 9.47 22.29 10.32
N GLY A 49 9.40 22.07 11.64
CA GLY A 49 9.20 23.12 12.64
C GLY A 49 7.79 23.71 12.71
N GLN A 50 6.83 23.15 11.98
CA GLN A 50 5.45 23.62 11.98
C GLN A 50 4.48 22.54 12.47
N LYS A 51 3.50 22.93 13.30
CA LYS A 51 2.40 22.06 13.69
C LYS A 51 1.50 21.79 12.48
N LYS A 52 1.33 20.54 12.11
CA LYS A 52 0.50 20.07 10.99
C LYS A 52 -0.57 19.10 11.49
N LYS A 53 -1.76 19.23 10.94
CA LYS A 53 -2.83 18.24 11.09
C LYS A 53 -2.65 17.21 9.99
N VAL A 54 -2.19 16.01 10.34
CA VAL A 54 -1.82 15.01 9.35
C VAL A 54 -2.82 13.86 9.27
N LEU A 55 -2.88 13.27 8.09
CA LEU A 55 -3.45 11.97 7.81
C LEU A 55 -2.30 11.06 7.36
N MET A 56 -2.21 9.87 7.93
CA MET A 56 -1.19 8.88 7.61
C MET A 56 -1.84 7.58 7.13
N GLN A 57 -1.30 7.01 6.06
CA GLN A 57 -1.75 5.73 5.52
C GLN A 57 -0.60 4.95 4.88
N ALA A 58 -0.61 3.62 5.05
CA ALA A 58 0.23 2.68 4.32
C ALA A 58 -0.68 1.78 3.46
N PRO A 59 -1.05 2.16 2.23
CA PRO A 59 -1.90 1.34 1.36
C PRO A 59 -1.14 0.14 0.77
N LYS A 60 -1.86 -0.69 0.01
CA LYS A 60 -1.33 -1.89 -0.66
C LYS A 60 -0.12 -1.61 -1.55
N ASN A 61 -0.01 -0.43 -2.12
CA ASN A 61 1.00 -0.05 -3.12
C ASN A 61 2.44 0.06 -2.59
N GLY A 62 2.64 -0.07 -1.27
CA GLY A 62 3.95 -0.15 -0.63
C GLY A 62 4.57 1.19 -0.21
N PHE A 63 3.88 2.31 -0.41
CA PHE A 63 4.31 3.63 0.06
C PHE A 63 3.57 4.04 1.33
N PHE A 64 4.29 4.66 2.26
CA PHE A 64 3.70 5.32 3.42
C PHE A 64 3.49 6.79 3.11
N TYR A 65 2.24 7.24 3.19
CA TYR A 65 1.83 8.60 2.87
C TYR A 65 1.56 9.42 4.13
N VAL A 66 2.01 10.67 4.13
CA VAL A 66 1.62 11.70 5.09
C VAL A 66 1.01 12.86 4.32
N LEU A 67 -0.26 13.14 4.57
CA LEU A 67 -1.01 14.22 3.93
C LEU A 67 -1.36 15.29 4.97
N ASP A 68 -1.46 16.55 4.55
CA ASP A 68 -2.16 17.60 5.30
C ASP A 68 -3.67 17.30 5.22
N ARG A 69 -4.28 16.86 6.35
CA ARG A 69 -5.70 16.47 6.34
C ARG A 69 -6.68 17.62 6.15
N THR A 70 -6.18 18.87 6.16
CA THR A 70 -7.05 20.06 5.96
C THR A 70 -7.34 20.31 4.49
N ASN A 71 -6.45 19.85 3.58
CA ASN A 71 -6.53 20.17 2.15
C ASN A 71 -6.09 19.02 1.22
N GLY A 72 -5.68 17.87 1.76
CA GLY A 72 -5.24 16.70 1.00
C GLY A 72 -3.85 16.82 0.38
N LYS A 73 -3.08 17.88 0.68
CA LYS A 73 -1.74 18.05 0.13
C LYS A 73 -0.77 16.98 0.65
N LEU A 74 0.01 16.38 -0.27
CA LEU A 74 1.08 15.48 0.10
C LEU A 74 2.19 16.23 0.84
N LEU A 75 2.53 15.77 2.04
CA LEU A 75 3.65 16.28 2.84
C LEU A 75 4.90 15.40 2.67
N SER A 76 4.72 14.09 2.65
CA SER A 76 5.80 13.14 2.36
C SER A 76 5.23 11.78 1.94
N ALA A 77 6.01 11.05 1.13
CA ALA A 77 5.75 9.66 0.81
C ALA A 77 7.06 8.92 0.56
N LYS A 78 7.18 7.70 1.11
CA LYS A 78 8.31 6.81 0.84
C LYS A 78 7.88 5.36 0.98
N ASN A 79 8.51 4.48 0.20
CA ASN A 79 8.25 3.07 0.29
C ASN A 79 8.74 2.48 1.63
N PHE A 80 7.87 1.71 2.32
CA PHE A 80 8.18 1.02 3.57
C PHE A 80 8.55 -0.46 3.37
N VAL A 81 8.34 -0.96 2.15
CA VAL A 81 8.75 -2.29 1.67
C VAL A 81 9.44 -2.14 0.31
N PRO A 82 10.10 -3.18 -0.23
CA PRO A 82 10.58 -3.18 -1.62
C PRO A 82 9.43 -2.96 -2.61
N VAL A 83 9.62 -2.01 -3.53
CA VAL A 83 8.65 -1.62 -4.57
C VAL A 83 9.35 -1.61 -5.92
N ASN A 84 8.71 -2.19 -6.96
CA ASN A 84 9.27 -2.19 -8.32
C ASN A 84 8.30 -1.66 -9.39
N TRP A 85 7.02 -1.40 -9.05
CA TRP A 85 6.04 -0.82 -9.96
C TRP A 85 6.21 0.70 -10.14
N ALA A 86 6.89 1.36 -9.18
CA ALA A 86 7.23 2.78 -9.19
C ALA A 86 8.56 3.00 -8.49
N SER A 87 9.32 4.00 -8.91
CA SER A 87 10.60 4.38 -8.28
C SER A 87 10.44 5.35 -7.11
N GLY A 88 9.27 5.95 -6.95
CA GLY A 88 8.96 6.92 -5.90
C GLY A 88 7.65 7.64 -6.16
N ILE A 89 7.38 8.65 -5.34
CA ILE A 89 6.28 9.58 -5.52
C ILE A 89 6.86 10.96 -5.82
N ASP A 90 6.45 11.56 -6.92
CA ASP A 90 6.80 12.94 -7.25
C ASP A 90 6.13 13.88 -6.25
N MET A 91 6.94 14.57 -5.47
CA MET A 91 6.45 15.47 -4.41
C MET A 91 5.77 16.73 -4.91
N THR A 92 5.99 17.08 -6.19
CA THR A 92 5.36 18.26 -6.82
C THR A 92 3.94 17.96 -7.27
N THR A 93 3.77 16.79 -7.91
CA THR A 93 2.47 16.37 -8.45
C THR A 93 1.68 15.45 -7.52
N GLY A 94 2.34 14.84 -6.54
CA GLY A 94 1.77 13.79 -5.68
C GLY A 94 1.56 12.45 -6.39
N ARG A 95 2.06 12.28 -7.61
CA ARG A 95 1.84 11.09 -8.45
C ARG A 95 3.01 10.10 -8.36
N PRO A 96 2.75 8.79 -8.49
CA PRO A 96 3.82 7.81 -8.60
C PRO A 96 4.68 8.06 -9.85
N ILE A 97 6.00 7.89 -9.71
CA ILE A 97 6.95 7.82 -10.83
C ILE A 97 6.97 6.36 -11.27
N GLU A 98 6.02 6.00 -12.14
CA GLU A 98 5.77 4.61 -12.51
C GLU A 98 6.91 3.99 -13.31
N ASN A 99 7.13 2.69 -13.10
CA ASN A 99 7.89 1.85 -14.01
C ASN A 99 6.98 1.48 -15.21
N PRO A 100 7.29 1.89 -16.46
CA PRO A 100 6.45 1.61 -17.62
C PRO A 100 6.21 0.10 -17.84
N GLU A 101 7.19 -0.75 -17.51
CA GLU A 101 7.08 -2.21 -17.63
C GLU A 101 6.02 -2.81 -16.68
N ALA A 102 5.69 -2.11 -15.58
CA ALA A 102 4.67 -2.56 -14.65
C ALA A 102 3.24 -2.51 -15.23
N ARG A 103 3.02 -1.74 -16.28
CA ARG A 103 1.73 -1.68 -17.01
C ARG A 103 1.57 -2.88 -17.95
N TYR A 104 1.54 -4.10 -17.39
CA TYR A 104 1.51 -5.38 -18.10
C TYR A 104 0.46 -5.45 -19.22
N TYR A 105 -0.71 -4.84 -19.03
CA TYR A 105 -1.77 -4.80 -20.05
C TYR A 105 -1.43 -3.89 -21.24
N LYS A 106 -0.53 -2.88 -21.07
CA LYS A 106 -0.04 -2.03 -22.16
C LYS A 106 1.13 -2.68 -22.89
N THR A 107 2.03 -3.29 -22.14
CA THR A 107 3.21 -3.96 -22.73
C THR A 107 2.86 -5.30 -23.35
N GLY A 108 1.77 -5.94 -22.95
CA GLY A 108 1.41 -7.30 -23.31
C GLY A 108 2.33 -8.36 -22.70
N LYS A 109 3.20 -7.98 -21.76
CA LYS A 109 4.21 -8.86 -21.13
C LYS A 109 3.87 -9.09 -19.66
N PRO A 110 4.15 -10.29 -19.11
CA PRO A 110 4.07 -10.52 -17.67
C PRO A 110 4.95 -9.57 -16.87
N PHE A 111 4.46 -9.14 -15.73
CA PHE A 111 5.20 -8.34 -14.75
C PHE A 111 5.08 -8.95 -13.36
N ILE A 112 6.20 -9.24 -12.71
CA ILE A 112 6.22 -9.71 -11.32
C ILE A 112 6.29 -8.48 -10.42
N GLY A 113 5.12 -8.07 -9.93
CA GLY A 113 4.97 -6.88 -9.10
C GLY A 113 5.34 -7.13 -7.64
N SER A 114 6.12 -6.23 -7.06
CA SER A 114 6.36 -6.11 -5.63
C SER A 114 5.96 -4.68 -5.18
N PRO A 115 5.07 -4.57 -4.21
CA PRO A 115 4.28 -5.63 -3.59
C PRO A 115 3.34 -6.33 -4.59
N GLY A 116 2.90 -7.54 -4.23
CA GLY A 116 1.87 -8.26 -4.99
C GLY A 116 0.45 -7.72 -4.73
N ALA A 117 -0.56 -8.36 -5.35
CA ALA A 117 -1.97 -7.96 -5.26
C ALA A 117 -2.56 -8.01 -3.83
N THR A 118 -2.00 -8.83 -2.95
CA THR A 118 -2.36 -8.85 -1.52
C THR A 118 -1.93 -7.58 -0.78
N GLY A 119 -1.01 -6.81 -1.36
CA GLY A 119 -0.51 -5.55 -0.86
C GLY A 119 0.61 -5.66 0.17
N ALA A 120 1.43 -4.62 0.23
CA ALA A 120 2.45 -4.45 1.28
C ALA A 120 1.84 -4.33 2.68
N HIS A 121 0.67 -3.78 2.78
CA HIS A 121 -0.21 -3.74 3.95
C HIS A 121 -1.65 -3.87 3.46
N SER A 122 -2.49 -4.59 4.19
CA SER A 122 -3.89 -4.77 3.83
C SER A 122 -4.81 -4.16 4.90
N TRP A 123 -5.94 -4.81 5.19
CA TRP A 123 -6.96 -4.29 6.11
C TRP A 123 -6.61 -4.42 7.61
N HIS A 124 -5.52 -5.10 7.96
CA HIS A 124 -5.11 -5.25 9.35
C HIS A 124 -4.76 -3.87 9.96
N PRO A 125 -5.28 -3.50 11.13
CA PRO A 125 -5.04 -2.17 11.67
C PRO A 125 -3.57 -1.94 12.02
N MET A 126 -3.08 -0.75 11.65
CA MET A 126 -1.83 -0.18 12.16
C MET A 126 -2.04 0.38 13.57
N ALA A 127 -0.96 0.69 14.27
CA ALA A 127 -1.01 1.44 15.52
C ALA A 127 -0.07 2.66 15.46
N PHE A 128 -0.39 3.70 16.21
CA PHE A 128 0.43 4.91 16.33
C PHE A 128 0.68 5.23 17.80
N ASP A 129 1.96 5.38 18.14
CA ASP A 129 2.38 5.92 19.43
C ASP A 129 2.77 7.40 19.26
N PRO A 130 1.98 8.34 19.79
CA PRO A 130 2.26 9.77 19.68
C PRO A 130 3.49 10.20 20.50
N LYS A 131 3.84 9.48 21.57
CA LYS A 131 4.99 9.80 22.44
C LYS A 131 6.31 9.57 21.72
N SER A 132 6.49 8.40 21.11
CA SER A 132 7.68 8.08 20.32
C SER A 132 7.56 8.53 18.86
N ARG A 133 6.40 9.03 18.44
CA ARG A 133 6.06 9.36 17.03
C ARG A 133 6.35 8.19 16.09
N THR A 134 5.87 7.01 16.46
CA THR A 134 6.11 5.78 15.72
C THR A 134 4.82 5.19 15.22
N VAL A 135 4.77 4.90 13.92
CA VAL A 135 3.71 4.10 13.31
C VAL A 135 4.19 2.66 13.23
N PHE A 136 3.34 1.75 13.70
CA PHE A 136 3.58 0.31 13.60
C PHE A 136 2.73 -0.25 12.47
N ILE A 137 3.39 -0.91 11.49
CA ILE A 137 2.77 -1.38 10.25
C ILE A 137 2.88 -2.90 10.18
N PRO A 138 1.75 -3.64 10.05
CA PRO A 138 1.77 -5.07 9.77
C PRO A 138 2.01 -5.27 8.27
N ALA A 139 3.27 -5.49 7.89
CA ALA A 139 3.70 -5.52 6.50
C ALA A 139 3.74 -6.94 5.92
N ASN A 140 3.41 -7.04 4.62
CA ASN A 140 3.62 -8.23 3.80
C ASN A 140 4.74 -7.96 2.78
N LEU A 141 5.62 -8.93 2.63
CA LEU A 141 6.68 -8.93 1.63
C LEU A 141 6.40 -10.08 0.67
N ALA A 142 5.58 -9.82 -0.33
CA ALA A 142 5.14 -10.80 -1.32
C ALA A 142 5.13 -10.16 -2.70
N ALA A 143 5.46 -10.93 -3.72
CA ALA A 143 5.30 -10.54 -5.12
C ALA A 143 4.13 -11.28 -5.76
N PHE A 144 3.64 -10.76 -6.89
CA PHE A 144 2.59 -11.42 -7.67
C PHE A 144 2.84 -11.25 -9.16
N PRO A 145 2.72 -12.32 -9.97
CA PRO A 145 2.84 -12.24 -11.42
C PRO A 145 1.54 -11.73 -12.04
N SER A 146 1.55 -10.50 -12.53
CA SER A 146 0.47 -9.93 -13.34
C SER A 146 0.68 -10.34 -14.81
N ILE A 147 -0.08 -11.34 -15.28
CA ILE A 147 0.00 -11.89 -16.64
C ILE A 147 -1.23 -11.41 -17.39
N PRO A 148 -1.09 -10.69 -18.52
CA PRO A 148 -2.26 -10.21 -19.25
C PRO A 148 -3.07 -11.38 -19.83
N GLU A 149 -4.37 -11.38 -19.59
CA GLU A 149 -5.28 -12.37 -20.16
C GLU A 149 -5.48 -12.10 -21.65
N LYS A 150 -5.09 -13.06 -22.50
CA LYS A 150 -5.20 -12.93 -23.96
C LYS A 150 -6.69 -12.93 -24.37
N GLY A 151 -7.04 -11.94 -25.18
CA GLY A 151 -8.42 -11.83 -25.70
C GLY A 151 -9.46 -11.47 -24.64
N TRP A 152 -9.03 -10.94 -23.49
CA TRP A 152 -9.93 -10.51 -22.42
C TRP A 152 -11.02 -9.56 -22.93
N LYS A 153 -12.26 -9.84 -22.49
CA LYS A 153 -13.41 -8.98 -22.75
C LYS A 153 -14.20 -8.83 -21.45
N ALA A 154 -14.63 -7.61 -21.17
CA ALA A 154 -15.46 -7.35 -20.00
C ALA A 154 -16.74 -8.19 -20.04
N ASN A 155 -17.04 -8.89 -18.95
CA ASN A 155 -18.25 -9.65 -18.74
C ASN A 155 -19.12 -8.94 -17.69
N ARG A 156 -20.38 -8.69 -18.03
CA ARG A 156 -21.32 -7.99 -17.14
C ARG A 156 -21.53 -8.68 -15.79
N LEU A 157 -21.42 -9.99 -15.74
CA LEU A 157 -21.66 -10.80 -14.53
C LEU A 157 -20.41 -11.53 -14.05
N GLY A 158 -19.25 -11.27 -14.66
CA GLY A 158 -18.02 -11.97 -14.38
C GLY A 158 -17.06 -11.22 -13.47
N PHE A 159 -16.04 -11.95 -13.02
CA PHE A 159 -14.89 -11.41 -12.29
C PHE A 159 -13.91 -10.80 -13.29
N ASN A 160 -13.95 -9.47 -13.44
CA ASN A 160 -13.26 -8.74 -14.51
C ASN A 160 -11.91 -8.20 -14.04
N VAL A 161 -10.88 -9.02 -13.95
CA VAL A 161 -9.55 -8.60 -13.49
C VAL A 161 -8.53 -8.38 -14.60
N GLY A 162 -8.76 -8.93 -15.82
CA GLY A 162 -7.83 -8.80 -16.95
C GLY A 162 -6.47 -9.49 -16.74
N VAL A 163 -6.33 -10.28 -15.69
CA VAL A 163 -5.16 -11.10 -15.36
C VAL A 163 -5.50 -12.56 -15.61
N ASP A 164 -4.64 -13.28 -16.32
CA ASP A 164 -4.72 -14.74 -16.44
C ASP A 164 -4.38 -15.38 -15.08
N ILE A 165 -5.41 -15.61 -14.27
CA ILE A 165 -5.28 -16.15 -12.92
C ILE A 165 -4.72 -17.58 -12.95
N ALA A 166 -5.01 -18.36 -13.99
CA ALA A 166 -4.50 -19.73 -14.10
C ALA A 166 -2.99 -19.72 -14.38
N ALA A 167 -2.52 -18.84 -15.26
CA ALA A 167 -1.09 -18.67 -15.53
C ALA A 167 -0.35 -18.01 -14.34
N ALA A 168 -1.03 -17.17 -13.56
CA ALA A 168 -0.48 -16.52 -12.37
C ALA A 168 -0.49 -17.42 -11.11
N ALA A 169 -1.05 -18.63 -11.20
CA ALA A 169 -1.09 -19.58 -10.08
C ALA A 169 0.32 -20.02 -9.66
N MET A 170 0.41 -20.56 -8.42
CA MET A 170 1.68 -21.12 -7.93
C MET A 170 2.23 -22.18 -8.90
N PRO A 171 3.53 -22.13 -9.24
CA PRO A 171 4.14 -23.09 -10.18
C PRO A 171 3.96 -24.53 -9.74
N ALA A 172 3.73 -25.42 -10.71
CA ALA A 172 3.66 -26.87 -10.46
C ALA A 172 5.01 -27.45 -10.02
N ASP A 173 6.13 -26.89 -10.50
CA ASP A 173 7.47 -27.28 -10.07
C ASP A 173 7.67 -27.02 -8.58
N LYS A 174 8.03 -28.08 -7.84
CA LYS A 174 8.16 -28.01 -6.37
C LYS A 174 9.27 -27.07 -5.93
N ALA A 175 10.42 -27.07 -6.61
CA ALA A 175 11.54 -26.23 -6.21
C ALA A 175 11.24 -24.73 -6.42
N VAL A 176 10.59 -24.39 -7.53
CA VAL A 176 10.15 -23.01 -7.82
C VAL A 176 9.08 -22.56 -6.84
N ARG A 177 8.11 -23.43 -6.54
CA ARG A 177 7.06 -23.14 -5.54
C ARG A 177 7.65 -22.93 -4.15
N ASP A 178 8.55 -23.80 -3.69
CA ASP A 178 9.19 -23.70 -2.39
C ASP A 178 10.01 -22.40 -2.29
N ALA A 179 10.71 -22.01 -3.36
CA ALA A 179 11.44 -20.74 -3.43
C ALA A 179 10.50 -19.53 -3.34
N ALA A 180 9.38 -19.54 -4.07
CA ALA A 180 8.36 -18.49 -4.02
C ALA A 180 7.73 -18.37 -2.61
N MET A 181 7.40 -19.49 -1.99
CA MET A 181 6.87 -19.52 -0.62
C MET A 181 7.89 -18.97 0.38
N LYS A 182 9.17 -19.35 0.26
CA LYS A 182 10.26 -18.86 1.13
C LYS A 182 10.48 -17.33 0.97
N ALA A 183 10.28 -16.80 -0.23
CA ALA A 183 10.39 -15.38 -0.51
C ALA A 183 9.19 -14.57 -0.02
N THR A 184 8.06 -15.22 0.28
CA THR A 184 6.83 -14.60 0.76
C THR A 184 6.85 -14.56 2.29
N THR A 185 7.13 -13.38 2.83
CA THR A 185 7.34 -13.17 4.27
C THR A 185 6.48 -12.02 4.80
N GLY A 186 6.55 -11.76 6.09
CA GLY A 186 5.90 -10.63 6.75
C GLY A 186 6.83 -9.91 7.70
N ALA A 187 6.40 -8.76 8.18
CA ALA A 187 7.11 -8.02 9.21
C ALA A 187 6.17 -7.14 10.02
N LEU A 188 6.50 -6.89 11.29
CA LEU A 188 6.09 -5.70 12.01
C LEU A 188 7.16 -4.64 11.74
N ILE A 189 6.79 -3.52 11.17
CA ILE A 189 7.70 -2.41 10.89
C ILE A 189 7.37 -1.24 11.81
N ALA A 190 8.35 -0.75 12.56
CA ALA A 190 8.27 0.52 13.28
C ALA A 190 8.80 1.64 12.36
N TRP A 191 7.91 2.54 11.98
CA TRP A 191 8.15 3.58 10.98
C TRP A 191 8.12 4.97 11.60
N ASP A 192 9.07 5.82 11.26
CA ASP A 192 9.05 7.25 11.59
C ASP A 192 8.33 8.02 10.47
N PRO A 193 7.12 8.54 10.70
CA PRO A 193 6.35 9.24 9.68
C PRO A 193 6.92 10.62 9.31
N VAL A 194 7.80 11.20 10.12
CA VAL A 194 8.42 12.51 9.86
C VAL A 194 9.65 12.35 8.97
N THR A 195 10.56 11.45 9.36
CA THR A 195 11.80 11.21 8.60
C THR A 195 11.60 10.22 7.45
N GLN A 196 10.45 9.55 7.39
CA GLN A 196 10.14 8.50 6.41
C GLN A 196 11.19 7.38 6.41
N LYS A 197 11.55 6.92 7.62
CA LYS A 197 12.55 5.87 7.82
C LYS A 197 12.03 4.79 8.77
N GLU A 198 12.44 3.57 8.49
CA GLU A 198 12.28 2.47 9.42
C GLU A 198 13.16 2.71 10.65
N LYS A 199 12.59 2.58 11.84
CA LYS A 199 13.30 2.58 13.11
C LYS A 199 13.84 1.19 13.44
N TRP A 200 12.97 0.18 13.31
CA TRP A 200 13.28 -1.23 13.51
C TRP A 200 12.17 -2.11 12.90
N ARG A 201 12.45 -3.40 12.78
CA ARG A 201 11.44 -4.40 12.37
C ARG A 201 11.59 -5.72 13.12
N VAL A 202 10.48 -6.45 13.17
CA VAL A 202 10.45 -7.87 13.52
C VAL A 202 10.02 -8.62 12.26
N SER A 203 10.87 -9.52 11.78
CA SER A 203 10.58 -10.32 10.58
C SER A 203 9.85 -11.61 10.93
N TYR A 204 8.88 -12.00 10.10
CA TYR A 204 8.10 -13.22 10.23
C TYR A 204 8.30 -14.15 9.03
N LYS A 205 8.17 -15.45 9.24
CA LYS A 205 8.33 -16.46 8.18
C LYS A 205 7.20 -16.41 7.14
N GLY A 206 6.02 -15.93 7.52
CA GLY A 206 4.84 -15.84 6.66
C GLY A 206 4.25 -14.43 6.61
N PRO A 207 3.51 -14.11 5.58
CA PRO A 207 2.70 -12.89 5.49
C PRO A 207 1.42 -13.01 6.36
N TRP A 208 0.54 -12.01 6.28
CA TRP A 208 -0.78 -12.03 6.92
C TRP A 208 -0.77 -12.10 8.44
N ASN A 209 0.19 -11.44 9.07
CA ASN A 209 0.17 -11.26 10.51
C ASN A 209 -0.94 -10.29 10.91
N GLY A 210 -1.47 -10.44 12.12
CA GLY A 210 -2.60 -9.66 12.62
C GLY A 210 -2.33 -8.18 12.76
N GLY A 211 -3.38 -7.44 13.10
CA GLY A 211 -3.30 -6.02 13.41
C GLY A 211 -2.51 -5.73 14.67
N LEU A 212 -2.23 -4.46 14.89
CA LEU A 212 -1.35 -3.96 15.93
C LEU A 212 -2.10 -3.13 16.96
N LEU A 213 -1.70 -3.24 18.21
CA LEU A 213 -2.12 -2.39 19.30
C LEU A 213 -0.89 -1.81 20.01
N ALA A 214 -0.75 -0.49 20.03
CA ALA A 214 0.22 0.21 20.87
C ALA A 214 -0.46 0.73 22.15
N THR A 215 0.25 0.68 23.27
CA THR A 215 -0.23 1.12 24.58
C THR A 215 0.56 2.29 25.12
N GLY A 216 -0.03 3.04 26.04
CA GLY A 216 0.67 4.13 26.75
C GLY A 216 1.80 3.66 27.68
N GLY A 217 1.95 2.35 27.90
CA GLY A 217 3.03 1.72 28.66
C GLY A 217 4.20 1.26 27.78
N ASP A 218 4.36 1.83 26.60
CA ASP A 218 5.45 1.57 25.65
C ASP A 218 5.50 0.10 25.14
N LEU A 219 4.33 -0.58 25.07
CA LEU A 219 4.19 -1.93 24.56
C LEU A 219 3.43 -1.94 23.22
N VAL A 220 3.83 -2.85 22.33
CA VAL A 220 3.13 -3.15 21.07
C VAL A 220 2.73 -4.62 21.07
N PHE A 221 1.47 -4.89 20.76
CA PHE A 221 0.92 -6.24 20.63
C PHE A 221 0.55 -6.53 19.20
N GLN A 222 0.85 -7.74 18.74
CA GLN A 222 0.44 -8.26 17.43
C GLN A 222 0.10 -9.74 17.54
N GLY A 223 -1.03 -10.16 16.97
CA GLY A 223 -1.30 -11.56 16.71
C GLY A 223 -0.49 -12.05 15.51
N THR A 224 0.12 -13.21 15.58
CA THR A 224 0.81 -13.87 14.46
C THR A 224 0.11 -15.17 14.10
N ALA A 225 0.13 -15.53 12.82
CA ALA A 225 -0.40 -16.81 12.35
C ALA A 225 0.61 -17.94 12.61
#